data_e6b405a9bab3f00cece56514f1c6036d
#
_entry.id   e6b405a9bab3f00cece56514f1c6036d
#
_cell.length_a   1.000
_cell.length_b   1.000
_cell.length_c   1.000
_cell.angle_alpha   90.00
_cell.angle_beta   90.00
_cell.angle_gamma   90.00
#
_symmetry.space_group_name_H-M   'P 1'
#
loop_
_entity.id
_entity.type
_entity.pdbx_description
1 polymer ?
#
loop_
_entity_poly.entity_id
_entity_poly.type
_entity_poly.pdbx_seq_one_letter_code
_entity_poly.pdbx_strand_id
1 'polypeptide(L)'
;MSTFIKLIIDQHHVLDIMFLRSIFALTILLTLYKFKFFEVKKKYFKFHFFRTILGVSAMFFTFTALKYIPISNLTIINFSKIFFILPLAVILLKENTYFSSIFYILIGFLGVIIVIGIEVDISSNLKYYFYALFGAFLIALVKILIKKIVAHENTLNIQFWFAMYSCIFLFFPYFHLAIFPSPKSILNIFFASIFGLLAQFFTIKGLQTAKSTIVMPFDFFRVIFATIIGVLIFSESITLLFLLGALLIIFSGIQLSKLN
;
A
#
# COMPACT_ATOMS: atom_id res chain seq x y z
N MET A 1 2.14 10.55 -0.68
CA MET A 1 2.71 9.67 -1.72
C MET A 1 1.76 9.52 -2.91
N SER A 2 0.58 8.94 -2.74
CA SER A 2 -0.38 8.70 -3.85
C SER A 2 -0.74 9.97 -4.62
N THR A 3 -0.86 11.11 -3.94
CA THR A 3 -1.09 12.43 -4.53
C THR A 3 -0.04 12.81 -5.58
N PHE A 4 1.25 12.71 -5.21
CA PHE A 4 2.35 13.04 -6.13
C PHE A 4 2.40 12.11 -7.33
N ILE A 5 2.04 10.83 -7.14
CA ILE A 5 1.97 9.87 -8.23
C ILE A 5 0.76 10.18 -9.14
N LYS A 6 -0.41 10.52 -8.56
CA LYS A 6 -1.61 10.87 -9.34
C LYS A 6 -1.36 12.06 -10.27
N LEU A 7 -0.55 13.05 -9.86
CA LEU A 7 -0.21 14.22 -10.68
C LEU A 7 0.60 13.91 -11.94
N ILE A 8 1.25 12.75 -12.01
CA ILE A 8 2.17 12.42 -13.12
C ILE A 8 1.82 11.10 -13.85
N ILE A 9 0.88 10.32 -13.31
CA ILE A 9 0.64 8.96 -13.78
C ILE A 9 0.05 8.90 -15.20
N ASP A 10 -0.59 9.97 -15.65
CA ASP A 10 -1.13 10.06 -17.01
C ASP A 10 -0.03 10.32 -18.06
N GLN A 11 1.10 10.89 -17.63
CA GLN A 11 2.22 11.26 -18.50
C GLN A 11 3.28 10.16 -18.63
N HIS A 12 3.28 9.18 -17.71
CA HIS A 12 4.31 8.16 -17.62
C HIS A 12 3.73 6.76 -17.50
N HIS A 13 4.50 5.77 -17.93
CA HIS A 13 4.14 4.38 -17.68
C HIS A 13 4.29 4.04 -16.20
N VAL A 14 3.39 3.22 -15.67
CA VAL A 14 3.40 2.84 -14.24
C VAL A 14 4.75 2.24 -13.81
N LEU A 15 5.37 1.43 -14.67
CA LEU A 15 6.66 0.80 -14.40
C LEU A 15 7.81 1.81 -14.28
N ASP A 16 7.77 2.91 -15.07
CA ASP A 16 8.77 3.98 -14.99
C ASP A 16 8.71 4.68 -13.63
N ILE A 17 7.50 5.02 -13.19
CA ILE A 17 7.28 5.64 -11.87
C ILE A 17 7.76 4.70 -10.76
N MET A 18 7.45 3.41 -10.87
CA MET A 18 7.86 2.41 -9.88
C MET A 18 9.38 2.25 -9.80
N PHE A 19 10.06 2.20 -10.94
CA PHE A 19 11.51 2.05 -11.02
C PHE A 19 12.24 3.28 -10.46
N LEU A 20 11.91 4.47 -10.95
CA LEU A 20 12.52 5.72 -10.50
C LEU A 20 12.30 5.96 -9.01
N ARG A 21 11.07 5.68 -8.52
CA ARG A 21 10.77 5.73 -7.09
C ARG A 21 11.63 4.76 -6.29
N SER A 22 11.90 3.57 -6.81
CA SER A 22 12.75 2.58 -6.15
C SER A 22 14.21 3.01 -6.10
N ILE A 23 14.72 3.65 -7.17
CA ILE A 23 16.07 4.25 -7.21
C ILE A 23 16.17 5.36 -6.17
N PHE A 24 15.25 6.33 -6.15
CA PHE A 24 15.28 7.40 -5.15
C PHE A 24 15.16 6.85 -3.72
N ALA A 25 14.34 5.83 -3.49
CA ALA A 25 14.27 5.19 -2.19
C ALA A 25 15.60 4.53 -1.80
N LEU A 26 16.26 3.85 -2.74
CA LEU A 26 17.55 3.20 -2.52
C LEU A 26 18.65 4.22 -2.22
N THR A 27 18.74 5.30 -3.01
CA THR A 27 19.73 6.36 -2.80
C THR A 27 19.55 7.07 -1.46
N ILE A 28 18.32 7.41 -1.07
CA ILE A 28 18.03 8.00 0.25
C ILE A 28 18.44 7.05 1.38
N LEU A 29 18.15 5.76 1.26
CA LEU A 29 18.54 4.80 2.30
C LEU A 29 20.04 4.60 2.39
N LEU A 30 20.77 4.58 1.28
CA LEU A 30 22.22 4.50 1.26
C LEU A 30 22.87 5.73 1.92
N THR A 31 22.38 6.93 1.64
CA THR A 31 22.89 8.17 2.25
C THR A 31 22.61 8.21 3.76
N LEU A 32 21.42 7.82 4.19
CA LEU A 32 21.06 7.77 5.62
C LEU A 32 21.91 6.78 6.42
N TYR A 33 22.30 5.67 5.81
CA TYR A 33 23.11 4.64 6.44
C TYR A 33 24.62 4.84 6.29
N LYS A 34 25.07 5.93 5.65
CA LYS A 34 26.50 6.21 5.41
C LYS A 34 27.24 5.00 4.83
N PHE A 35 26.61 4.29 3.89
CA PHE A 35 27.12 3.08 3.23
C PHE A 35 27.49 1.92 4.18
N LYS A 36 27.03 1.92 5.43
CA LYS A 36 27.17 0.73 6.28
C LYS A 36 26.42 -0.43 5.65
N PHE A 37 27.10 -1.54 5.48
CA PHE A 37 26.50 -2.75 4.87
C PHE A 37 25.31 -3.24 5.70
N PHE A 38 24.23 -3.51 5.01
CA PHE A 38 23.01 -4.03 5.57
C PHE A 38 23.18 -5.55 5.75
N GLU A 39 23.41 -5.99 6.96
CA GLU A 39 23.53 -7.40 7.27
C GLU A 39 22.16 -8.07 7.16
N VAL A 40 22.05 -9.07 6.28
CA VAL A 40 20.92 -9.99 6.24
C VAL A 40 21.30 -11.30 6.85
N LYS A 41 20.55 -11.75 7.84
CA LYS A 41 20.66 -13.11 8.30
C LYS A 41 20.21 -14.04 7.17
N LYS A 42 21.07 -14.97 6.72
CA LYS A 42 20.81 -15.89 5.59
C LYS A 42 19.40 -16.52 5.62
N LYS A 43 18.87 -16.78 6.80
CA LYS A 43 17.53 -17.33 7.04
C LYS A 43 16.41 -16.45 6.48
N TYR A 44 16.58 -15.10 6.47
CA TYR A 44 15.51 -14.16 6.09
C TYR A 44 15.62 -13.70 4.64
N PHE A 45 16.65 -14.08 3.90
CA PHE A 45 16.87 -13.72 2.49
C PHE A 45 15.66 -14.07 1.60
N LYS A 46 15.12 -15.28 1.74
CA LYS A 46 13.92 -15.71 1.00
C LYS A 46 12.69 -14.85 1.33
N PHE A 47 12.54 -14.43 2.58
CA PHE A 47 11.41 -13.58 2.97
C PHE A 47 11.50 -12.19 2.34
N HIS A 48 12.68 -11.57 2.26
CA HIS A 48 12.87 -10.31 1.56
C HIS A 48 12.56 -10.43 0.07
N PHE A 49 13.00 -11.52 -0.57
CA PHE A 49 12.73 -11.80 -1.96
C PHE A 49 11.21 -11.91 -2.23
N PHE A 50 10.51 -12.80 -1.53
CA PHE A 50 9.07 -12.98 -1.68
C PHE A 50 8.29 -11.70 -1.32
N ARG A 51 8.68 -11.01 -0.25
CA ARG A 51 8.09 -9.72 0.12
C ARG A 51 8.21 -8.70 -1.01
N THR A 52 9.34 -8.70 -1.72
CA THR A 52 9.55 -7.74 -2.81
C THR A 52 8.70 -8.09 -4.03
N ILE A 53 8.63 -9.35 -4.42
CA ILE A 53 7.73 -9.77 -5.51
C ILE A 53 6.29 -9.35 -5.21
N LEU A 54 5.77 -9.70 -4.04
CA LEU A 54 4.41 -9.33 -3.63
C LEU A 54 4.24 -7.81 -3.54
N GLY A 55 5.25 -7.09 -3.03
CA GLY A 55 5.21 -5.64 -2.87
C GLY A 55 5.28 -4.88 -4.20
N VAL A 56 6.11 -5.34 -5.14
CA VAL A 56 6.19 -4.78 -6.52
C VAL A 56 4.89 -5.06 -7.25
N SER A 57 4.35 -6.28 -7.17
CA SER A 57 3.05 -6.61 -7.76
C SER A 57 1.92 -5.76 -7.15
N ALA A 58 1.87 -5.62 -5.82
CA ALA A 58 0.89 -4.78 -5.14
C ALA A 58 0.98 -3.31 -5.61
N MET A 59 2.20 -2.80 -5.76
CA MET A 59 2.46 -1.45 -6.24
C MET A 59 1.99 -1.27 -7.69
N PHE A 60 2.25 -2.26 -8.55
CA PHE A 60 1.80 -2.25 -9.95
C PHE A 60 0.27 -2.17 -10.04
N PHE A 61 -0.45 -3.07 -9.37
CA PHE A 61 -1.91 -3.08 -9.39
C PHE A 61 -2.51 -1.80 -8.78
N THR A 62 -1.95 -1.33 -7.66
CA THR A 62 -2.42 -0.09 -7.02
C THR A 62 -2.17 1.14 -7.87
N PHE A 63 -1.01 1.28 -8.51
CA PHE A 63 -0.72 2.43 -9.36
C PHE A 63 -1.50 2.37 -10.67
N THR A 64 -1.66 1.18 -11.26
CA THR A 64 -2.53 1.01 -12.42
C THR A 64 -3.96 1.42 -12.11
N ALA A 65 -4.49 1.01 -10.95
CA ALA A 65 -5.81 1.45 -10.51
C ALA A 65 -5.87 2.97 -10.30
N LEU A 66 -4.84 3.58 -9.68
CA LEU A 66 -4.76 5.02 -9.42
C LEU A 66 -4.88 5.88 -10.70
N LYS A 67 -4.49 5.34 -11.84
CA LYS A 67 -4.63 6.01 -13.13
C LYS A 67 -6.09 6.20 -13.53
N TYR A 68 -6.95 5.25 -13.22
CA TYR A 68 -8.30 5.16 -13.77
C TYR A 68 -9.42 5.40 -12.75
N ILE A 69 -9.12 5.35 -11.44
CA ILE A 69 -10.11 5.59 -10.39
C ILE A 69 -9.70 6.76 -9.49
N PRO A 70 -10.67 7.43 -8.83
CA PRO A 70 -10.41 8.51 -7.88
C PRO A 70 -9.46 8.09 -6.75
N ILE A 71 -8.64 9.03 -6.25
CA ILE A 71 -7.69 8.75 -5.16
C ILE A 71 -8.40 8.39 -3.85
N SER A 72 -9.56 9.00 -3.61
CA SER A 72 -10.43 8.69 -2.46
C SER A 72 -10.90 7.26 -2.50
N ASN A 73 -11.44 6.80 -3.63
CA ASN A 73 -11.92 5.43 -3.82
C ASN A 73 -10.79 4.42 -3.72
N LEU A 74 -9.67 4.67 -4.39
CA LEU A 74 -8.50 3.80 -4.27
C LEU A 74 -8.05 3.66 -2.82
N THR A 75 -8.05 4.75 -2.06
CA THR A 75 -7.55 4.75 -0.69
C THR A 75 -8.49 3.97 0.24
N ILE A 76 -9.80 4.13 0.09
CA ILE A 76 -10.77 3.39 0.89
C ILE A 76 -10.75 1.89 0.56
N ILE A 77 -10.62 1.52 -0.72
CA ILE A 77 -10.49 0.12 -1.14
C ILE A 77 -9.18 -0.48 -0.61
N ASN A 78 -8.07 0.25 -0.68
CA ASN A 78 -6.80 -0.20 -0.11
C ASN A 78 -6.86 -0.36 1.42
N PHE A 79 -7.78 0.31 2.11
CA PHE A 79 -8.01 0.10 3.53
C PHE A 79 -8.58 -1.29 3.81
N SER A 80 -9.30 -1.90 2.87
CA SER A 80 -9.85 -3.27 2.99
C SER A 80 -8.78 -4.36 3.21
N LYS A 81 -7.48 -4.04 3.03
CA LYS A 81 -6.37 -4.93 3.42
C LYS A 81 -6.48 -5.44 4.86
N ILE A 82 -7.11 -4.68 5.76
CA ILE A 82 -7.32 -5.07 7.15
C ILE A 82 -8.16 -6.33 7.24
N PHE A 83 -9.17 -6.46 6.40
CA PHE A 83 -10.06 -7.62 6.37
C PHE A 83 -9.35 -8.87 5.84
N PHE A 84 -8.30 -8.70 5.03
CA PHE A 84 -7.42 -9.79 4.61
C PHE A 84 -6.34 -10.10 5.64
N ILE A 85 -5.81 -9.08 6.35
CA ILE A 85 -4.75 -9.28 7.35
C ILE A 85 -5.23 -10.19 8.49
N LEU A 86 -6.47 -10.03 8.96
CA LEU A 86 -6.97 -10.77 10.10
C LEU A 86 -6.97 -12.29 9.85
N PRO A 87 -7.63 -12.85 8.82
CA PRO A 87 -7.56 -14.28 8.55
C PRO A 87 -6.14 -14.75 8.24
N LEU A 88 -5.33 -13.94 7.55
CA LEU A 88 -3.94 -14.27 7.28
C LEU A 88 -3.09 -14.31 8.55
N ALA A 89 -3.35 -13.43 9.52
CA ALA A 89 -2.65 -13.44 10.81
C ALA A 89 -3.00 -14.70 11.62
N VAL A 90 -4.25 -15.12 11.60
CA VAL A 90 -4.65 -16.40 12.24
C VAL A 90 -3.94 -17.58 11.60
N ILE A 91 -3.99 -17.68 10.27
CA ILE A 91 -3.47 -18.86 9.54
C ILE A 91 -1.92 -18.87 9.55
N LEU A 92 -1.28 -17.72 9.26
CA LEU A 92 0.16 -17.66 9.00
C LEU A 92 1.01 -17.24 10.21
N LEU A 93 0.45 -16.46 11.14
CA LEU A 93 1.13 -16.02 12.35
C LEU A 93 0.64 -16.76 13.61
N LYS A 94 -0.43 -17.55 13.49
CA LYS A 94 -1.09 -18.24 14.61
C LYS A 94 -1.54 -17.27 15.71
N GLU A 95 -1.95 -16.04 15.32
CA GLU A 95 -2.53 -15.06 16.22
C GLU A 95 -3.96 -15.49 16.59
N ASN A 96 -4.31 -15.46 17.87
CA ASN A 96 -5.66 -15.76 18.32
C ASN A 96 -6.57 -14.55 18.00
N THR A 97 -7.76 -14.84 17.48
CA THR A 97 -8.78 -13.82 17.21
C THR A 97 -10.14 -14.27 17.72
N TYR A 98 -11.04 -13.32 17.97
CA TYR A 98 -12.39 -13.62 18.43
C TYR A 98 -13.31 -13.95 17.25
N PHE A 99 -14.28 -14.84 17.45
CA PHE A 99 -15.26 -15.19 16.43
C PHE A 99 -16.07 -13.98 15.96
N SER A 100 -16.35 -13.01 16.85
CA SER A 100 -16.98 -11.74 16.50
C SER A 100 -16.22 -10.91 15.45
N SER A 101 -14.93 -11.16 15.27
CA SER A 101 -14.12 -10.51 14.21
C SER A 101 -14.64 -10.82 12.81
N ILE A 102 -15.23 -12.00 12.58
CA ILE A 102 -15.81 -12.40 11.29
C ILE A 102 -16.97 -11.46 10.92
N PHE A 103 -17.82 -11.13 11.89
CA PHE A 103 -18.95 -10.22 11.68
C PHE A 103 -18.48 -8.83 11.21
N TYR A 104 -17.47 -8.27 11.85
CA TYR A 104 -16.93 -6.97 11.44
C TYR A 104 -16.21 -7.03 10.08
N ILE A 105 -15.55 -8.15 9.75
CA ILE A 105 -14.98 -8.34 8.41
C ILE A 105 -16.08 -8.28 7.35
N LEU A 106 -17.21 -8.95 7.57
CA LEU A 106 -18.34 -8.94 6.62
C LEU A 106 -18.93 -7.54 6.46
N ILE A 107 -19.12 -6.79 7.57
CA ILE A 107 -19.57 -5.39 7.51
C ILE A 107 -18.58 -4.54 6.69
N GLY A 108 -17.29 -4.72 6.90
CA GLY A 108 -16.27 -3.99 6.16
C GLY A 108 -16.29 -4.30 4.66
N PHE A 109 -16.45 -5.56 4.27
CA PHE A 109 -16.60 -5.94 2.86
C PHE A 109 -17.90 -5.41 2.24
N LEU A 110 -19.01 -5.35 2.97
CA LEU A 110 -20.21 -4.66 2.51
C LEU A 110 -19.93 -3.18 2.20
N GLY A 111 -19.19 -2.50 3.06
CA GLY A 111 -18.72 -1.14 2.79
C GLY A 111 -17.88 -1.03 1.51
N VAL A 112 -16.99 -1.99 1.25
CA VAL A 112 -16.19 -2.04 0.00
C VAL A 112 -17.10 -2.22 -1.22
N ILE A 113 -18.09 -3.12 -1.15
CA ILE A 113 -19.07 -3.36 -2.24
C ILE A 113 -19.85 -2.08 -2.53
N ILE A 114 -20.29 -1.35 -1.49
CA ILE A 114 -20.99 -0.07 -1.65
C ILE A 114 -20.09 0.94 -2.38
N VAL A 115 -18.84 1.10 -1.99
CA VAL A 115 -17.90 2.03 -2.65
C VAL A 115 -17.65 1.65 -4.11
N ILE A 116 -17.52 0.36 -4.41
CA ILE A 116 -17.28 -0.12 -5.77
C ILE A 116 -18.54 0.02 -6.64
N GLY A 117 -19.71 -0.36 -6.11
CA GLY A 117 -20.93 -0.52 -6.88
C GLY A 117 -21.60 0.76 -7.38
N ILE A 118 -21.15 1.92 -6.90
CA ILE A 118 -21.89 3.18 -7.09
C ILE A 118 -21.33 4.04 -8.23
N GLU A 119 -20.03 3.96 -8.49
CA GLU A 119 -19.36 4.80 -9.49
C GLU A 119 -19.11 4.05 -10.80
N VAL A 120 -19.59 2.83 -10.87
CA VAL A 120 -19.41 2.01 -12.06
C VAL A 120 -20.51 2.38 -13.06
N ASP A 121 -20.20 3.30 -13.94
CA ASP A 121 -20.62 3.12 -15.33
C ASP A 121 -20.06 1.75 -15.73
N ILE A 122 -20.95 0.75 -15.70
CA ILE A 122 -20.68 -0.71 -15.54
C ILE A 122 -19.69 -1.29 -16.56
N SER A 123 -19.29 -0.55 -17.60
CA SER A 123 -18.59 -1.11 -18.75
C SER A 123 -17.07 -0.89 -18.81
N SER A 124 -16.49 0.19 -18.26
CA SER A 124 -15.06 0.49 -18.52
C SER A 124 -14.12 0.43 -17.32
N ASN A 125 -14.56 0.75 -16.11
CA ASN A 125 -13.67 0.94 -14.97
C ASN A 125 -13.65 -0.19 -13.93
N LEU A 126 -14.60 -1.12 -13.96
CA LEU A 126 -14.75 -2.19 -12.95
C LEU A 126 -13.46 -3.00 -12.74
N LYS A 127 -12.72 -3.31 -13.80
CA LYS A 127 -11.44 -4.03 -13.70
C LYS A 127 -10.41 -3.32 -12.83
N TYR A 128 -10.40 -1.98 -12.80
CA TYR A 128 -9.44 -1.22 -12.00
C TYR A 128 -9.80 -1.21 -10.52
N TYR A 129 -11.09 -1.31 -10.19
CA TYR A 129 -11.52 -1.55 -8.81
C TYR A 129 -11.10 -2.94 -8.32
N PHE A 130 -11.19 -3.97 -9.17
CA PHE A 130 -10.62 -5.28 -8.86
C PHE A 130 -9.10 -5.24 -8.72
N TYR A 131 -8.40 -4.46 -9.54
CA TYR A 131 -6.95 -4.26 -9.37
C TYR A 131 -6.63 -3.62 -8.02
N ALA A 132 -7.40 -2.62 -7.59
CA ALA A 132 -7.24 -2.00 -6.28
C ALA A 132 -7.45 -3.02 -5.14
N LEU A 133 -8.50 -3.83 -5.23
CA LEU A 133 -8.82 -4.86 -4.23
C LEU A 133 -7.74 -5.96 -4.19
N PHE A 134 -7.29 -6.44 -5.34
CA PHE A 134 -6.21 -7.40 -5.44
C PHE A 134 -4.89 -6.82 -4.91
N GLY A 135 -4.61 -5.55 -5.22
CA GLY A 135 -3.51 -4.81 -4.62
C GLY A 135 -3.59 -4.76 -3.09
N ALA A 136 -4.78 -4.52 -2.53
CA ALA A 136 -5.00 -4.55 -1.08
C ALA A 136 -4.72 -5.92 -0.46
N PHE A 137 -5.14 -7.01 -1.13
CA PHE A 137 -4.82 -8.37 -0.72
C PHE A 137 -3.31 -8.64 -0.71
N LEU A 138 -2.59 -8.26 -1.78
CA LEU A 138 -1.14 -8.40 -1.86
C LEU A 138 -0.44 -7.57 -0.78
N ILE A 139 -0.92 -6.36 -0.48
CA ILE A 139 -0.42 -5.54 0.63
C ILE A 139 -0.61 -6.27 1.97
N ALA A 140 -1.72 -6.95 2.17
CA ALA A 140 -1.95 -7.74 3.38
C ALA A 140 -0.90 -8.85 3.53
N LEU A 141 -0.62 -9.60 2.48
CA LEU A 141 0.45 -10.62 2.47
C LEU A 141 1.82 -10.02 2.80
N VAL A 142 2.15 -8.88 2.19
CA VAL A 142 3.40 -8.15 2.49
C VAL A 142 3.49 -7.77 3.97
N LYS A 143 2.38 -7.30 4.59
CA LYS A 143 2.38 -6.93 6.02
C LYS A 143 2.60 -8.14 6.93
N ILE A 144 2.02 -9.29 6.60
CA ILE A 144 2.26 -10.55 7.30
C ILE A 144 3.73 -10.98 7.21
N LEU A 145 4.34 -10.91 6.01
CA LEU A 145 5.76 -11.20 5.84
C LEU A 145 6.65 -10.24 6.63
N ILE A 146 6.34 -8.93 6.61
CA ILE A 146 7.05 -7.93 7.43
C ILE A 146 6.95 -8.29 8.90
N LYS A 147 5.77 -8.66 9.40
CA LYS A 147 5.57 -9.04 10.81
C LYS A 147 6.45 -10.21 11.23
N LYS A 148 6.69 -11.18 10.33
CA LYS A 148 7.62 -12.30 10.57
C LYS A 148 9.10 -11.89 10.66
N ILE A 149 9.50 -10.88 9.88
CA ILE A 149 10.91 -10.44 9.78
C ILE A 149 11.25 -9.41 10.84
N VAL A 150 10.31 -8.54 11.17
CA VAL A 150 10.53 -7.33 11.97
C VAL A 150 10.99 -7.59 13.41
N ALA A 151 10.74 -8.79 13.93
CA ALA A 151 11.23 -9.23 15.24
C ALA A 151 12.76 -9.47 15.24
N HIS A 152 13.38 -9.62 14.08
CA HIS A 152 14.75 -10.09 13.93
C HIS A 152 15.66 -9.15 13.16
N GLU A 153 15.09 -8.19 12.43
CA GLU A 153 15.81 -7.26 11.58
C GLU A 153 15.39 -5.81 11.81
N ASN A 154 16.32 -4.90 11.56
CA ASN A 154 16.10 -3.46 11.70
C ASN A 154 15.13 -2.96 10.59
N THR A 155 14.29 -2.00 10.94
CA THR A 155 13.33 -1.35 10.03
C THR A 155 13.98 -0.85 8.74
N LEU A 156 15.14 -0.21 8.84
CA LEU A 156 15.84 0.33 7.67
C LEU A 156 16.41 -0.78 6.78
N ASN A 157 16.88 -1.88 7.39
CA ASN A 157 17.34 -3.05 6.65
C ASN A 157 16.21 -3.66 5.81
N ILE A 158 15.02 -3.81 6.40
CA ILE A 158 13.83 -4.32 5.70
C ILE A 158 13.45 -3.40 4.51
N GLN A 159 13.58 -2.09 4.65
CA GLN A 159 13.30 -1.13 3.56
C GLN A 159 14.38 -1.17 2.47
N PHE A 160 15.64 -1.25 2.86
CA PHE A 160 16.76 -1.30 1.93
C PHE A 160 16.66 -2.49 0.98
N TRP A 161 16.47 -3.70 1.52
CA TRP A 161 16.34 -4.90 0.70
C TRP A 161 15.13 -4.84 -0.23
N PHE A 162 14.05 -4.23 0.21
CA PHE A 162 12.90 -3.98 -0.67
C PHE A 162 13.26 -3.04 -1.83
N ALA A 163 13.91 -1.91 -1.55
CA ALA A 163 14.29 -0.95 -2.57
C ALA A 163 15.28 -1.57 -3.56
N MET A 164 16.30 -2.29 -3.06
CA MET A 164 17.32 -2.95 -3.88
C MET A 164 16.71 -3.99 -4.82
N TYR A 165 15.93 -4.95 -4.30
CA TYR A 165 15.29 -5.95 -5.14
C TYR A 165 14.25 -5.35 -6.09
N SER A 166 13.53 -4.29 -5.68
CA SER A 166 12.62 -3.58 -6.56
C SER A 166 13.35 -2.95 -7.75
N CYS A 167 14.52 -2.35 -7.52
CA CYS A 167 15.36 -1.83 -8.61
C CYS A 167 15.78 -2.95 -9.58
N ILE A 168 16.20 -4.11 -9.07
CA ILE A 168 16.61 -5.26 -9.90
C ILE A 168 15.42 -5.77 -10.74
N PHE A 169 14.25 -5.98 -10.13
CA PHE A 169 13.08 -6.51 -10.84
C PHE A 169 12.50 -5.54 -11.87
N LEU A 170 12.58 -4.24 -11.60
CA LEU A 170 12.01 -3.22 -12.49
C LEU A 170 13.01 -2.69 -13.53
N PHE A 171 14.29 -3.04 -13.40
CA PHE A 171 15.33 -2.60 -14.34
C PHE A 171 15.04 -3.01 -15.79
N PHE A 172 14.73 -4.28 -16.00
CA PHE A 172 14.47 -4.83 -17.33
C PHE A 172 13.21 -4.23 -17.99
N PRO A 173 12.04 -4.21 -17.32
CA PRO A 173 10.85 -3.54 -17.86
C PRO A 173 11.05 -2.06 -18.14
N TYR A 174 11.80 -1.35 -17.30
CA TYR A 174 12.08 0.07 -17.48
C TYR A 174 12.82 0.33 -18.78
N PHE A 175 13.87 -0.41 -19.11
CA PHE A 175 14.68 -0.21 -20.31
C PHE A 175 13.90 -0.37 -21.63
N HIS A 176 12.83 -1.15 -21.62
CA HIS A 176 11.99 -1.35 -22.81
C HIS A 176 10.89 -0.30 -22.98
N LEU A 177 10.51 0.40 -21.91
CA LEU A 177 9.34 1.27 -21.88
C LEU A 177 9.67 2.72 -21.51
N ALA A 178 10.95 3.02 -21.23
CA ALA A 178 11.36 4.27 -20.61
C ALA A 178 11.03 5.50 -21.45
N ILE A 179 10.22 6.37 -20.88
CA ILE A 179 10.07 7.75 -21.30
C ILE A 179 10.80 8.62 -20.29
N PHE A 180 11.78 9.42 -20.75
CA PHE A 180 12.52 10.32 -19.86
C PHE A 180 11.56 11.30 -19.20
N PRO A 181 11.48 11.31 -17.87
CA PRO A 181 10.55 12.16 -17.15
C PRO A 181 10.99 13.62 -17.19
N SER A 182 10.02 14.53 -17.25
CA SER A 182 10.26 15.96 -17.12
C SER A 182 10.84 16.31 -15.73
N PRO A 183 11.54 17.43 -15.55
CA PRO A 183 12.04 17.87 -14.24
C PRO A 183 10.97 17.94 -13.17
N LYS A 184 9.74 18.36 -13.53
CA LYS A 184 8.58 18.40 -12.64
C LYS A 184 8.14 16.98 -12.22
N SER A 185 8.16 16.02 -13.14
CA SER A 185 7.84 14.63 -12.85
C SER A 185 8.89 14.00 -11.93
N ILE A 186 10.18 14.27 -12.15
CA ILE A 186 11.27 13.81 -11.28
C ILE A 186 11.07 14.31 -9.85
N LEU A 187 10.73 15.59 -9.67
CA LEU A 187 10.49 16.17 -8.35
C LEU A 187 9.31 15.50 -7.64
N ASN A 188 8.20 15.25 -8.36
CA ASN A 188 7.05 14.55 -7.80
C ASN A 188 7.39 13.10 -7.40
N ILE A 189 8.16 12.37 -8.21
CA ILE A 189 8.61 11.01 -7.88
C ILE A 189 9.54 11.02 -6.66
N PHE A 190 10.43 12.01 -6.56
CA PHE A 190 11.32 12.19 -5.40
C PHE A 190 10.52 12.40 -4.11
N PHE A 191 9.56 13.32 -4.09
CA PHE A 191 8.68 13.51 -2.92
C PHE A 191 7.83 12.28 -2.64
N ALA A 192 7.30 11.61 -3.67
CA ALA A 192 6.58 10.36 -3.49
C ALA A 192 7.46 9.28 -2.82
N SER A 193 8.75 9.24 -3.13
CA SER A 193 9.72 8.31 -2.53
C SER A 193 9.97 8.62 -1.07
N ILE A 194 10.22 9.89 -0.72
CA ILE A 194 10.41 10.32 0.68
C ILE A 194 9.19 9.97 1.53
N PHE A 195 8.00 10.42 1.13
CA PHE A 195 6.77 10.15 1.88
C PHE A 195 6.43 8.65 1.91
N GLY A 196 6.79 7.91 0.85
CA GLY A 196 6.65 6.46 0.81
C GLY A 196 7.56 5.74 1.82
N LEU A 197 8.83 6.16 1.91
CA LEU A 197 9.79 5.63 2.88
C LEU A 197 9.38 5.94 4.31
N LEU A 198 8.98 7.18 4.59
CA LEU A 198 8.51 7.59 5.93
C LEU A 198 7.27 6.77 6.35
N ALA A 199 6.27 6.66 5.47
CA ALA A 199 5.09 5.87 5.76
C ALA A 199 5.42 4.39 6.02
N GLN A 200 6.33 3.80 5.24
CA GLN A 200 6.80 2.44 5.47
C GLN A 200 7.58 2.32 6.79
N PHE A 201 8.44 3.28 7.09
CA PHE A 201 9.23 3.29 8.32
C PHE A 201 8.32 3.25 9.56
N PHE A 202 7.36 4.16 9.65
CA PHE A 202 6.42 4.18 10.78
C PHE A 202 5.53 2.94 10.83
N THR A 203 5.09 2.42 9.69
CA THR A 203 4.31 1.17 9.66
C THR A 203 5.12 -0.03 10.18
N ILE A 204 6.39 -0.17 9.74
CA ILE A 204 7.25 -1.26 10.21
C ILE A 204 7.54 -1.11 11.70
N LYS A 205 7.80 0.12 12.18
CA LYS A 205 7.96 0.40 13.61
C LYS A 205 6.71 0.02 14.41
N GLY A 206 5.52 0.40 13.95
CA GLY A 206 4.28 -0.02 14.58
C GLY A 206 4.14 -1.54 14.65
N LEU A 207 4.49 -2.26 13.58
CA LEU A 207 4.46 -3.73 13.56
C LEU A 207 5.53 -4.38 14.46
N GLN A 208 6.60 -3.64 14.84
CA GLN A 208 7.56 -4.10 15.85
C GLN A 208 6.95 -4.10 17.26
N THR A 209 6.11 -3.11 17.56
CA THR A 209 5.64 -2.84 18.93
C THR A 209 4.30 -3.51 19.26
N ALA A 210 3.45 -3.78 18.25
CA ALA A 210 2.12 -4.33 18.48
C ALA A 210 1.72 -5.36 17.41
N LYS A 211 0.60 -6.07 17.67
CA LYS A 211 0.01 -7.02 16.70
C LYS A 211 -0.40 -6.29 15.41
N SER A 212 -0.36 -7.00 14.29
CA SER A 212 -0.77 -6.46 12.99
C SER A 212 -2.26 -6.04 12.98
N THR A 213 -3.09 -6.78 13.68
CA THR A 213 -4.53 -6.53 13.84
C THR A 213 -4.84 -5.24 14.59
N ILE A 214 -3.94 -4.77 15.47
CA ILE A 214 -4.08 -3.50 16.21
C ILE A 214 -3.54 -2.31 15.38
N VAL A 215 -2.39 -2.49 14.75
CA VAL A 215 -1.69 -1.37 14.05
C VAL A 215 -2.38 -0.96 12.77
N MET A 216 -2.89 -1.93 11.99
CA MET A 216 -3.40 -1.65 10.65
C MET A 216 -4.67 -0.80 10.59
N PRO A 217 -5.63 -0.91 11.53
CA PRO A 217 -6.82 -0.03 11.53
C PRO A 217 -6.50 1.47 11.57
N PHE A 218 -5.38 1.87 12.18
CA PHE A 218 -4.99 3.30 12.21
C PHE A 218 -4.74 3.90 10.82
N ASP A 219 -4.62 3.08 9.78
CA ASP A 219 -4.59 3.56 8.39
C ASP A 219 -5.88 4.30 7.97
N PHE A 220 -6.97 4.28 8.75
CA PHE A 220 -8.19 5.03 8.45
C PHE A 220 -7.93 6.53 8.34
N PHE A 221 -6.99 7.09 9.10
CA PHE A 221 -6.58 8.49 8.96
C PHE A 221 -6.13 8.81 7.52
N ARG A 222 -5.49 7.86 6.84
CA ARG A 222 -5.08 8.02 5.45
C ARG A 222 -6.27 8.20 4.52
N VAL A 223 -7.42 7.57 4.82
CA VAL A 223 -8.65 7.73 4.02
C VAL A 223 -9.15 9.16 4.14
N ILE A 224 -9.20 9.72 5.36
CA ILE A 224 -9.64 11.10 5.60
C ILE A 224 -8.79 12.08 4.79
N PHE A 225 -7.46 12.00 4.93
CA PHE A 225 -6.55 12.89 4.19
C PHE A 225 -6.64 12.69 2.67
N ALA A 226 -6.79 11.46 2.19
CA ALA A 226 -6.92 11.19 0.76
C ALA A 226 -8.22 11.76 0.19
N THR A 227 -9.32 11.67 0.92
CA THR A 227 -10.61 12.25 0.53
C THR A 227 -10.52 13.77 0.45
N ILE A 228 -9.94 14.44 1.47
CA ILE A 228 -9.73 15.89 1.46
C ILE A 228 -8.87 16.30 0.26
N ILE A 229 -7.77 15.61 0.00
CA ILE A 229 -6.89 15.88 -1.15
C ILE A 229 -7.60 15.61 -2.47
N GLY A 230 -8.41 14.55 -2.56
CA GLY A 230 -9.21 14.21 -3.73
C GLY A 230 -10.15 15.35 -4.11
N VAL A 231 -10.86 15.88 -3.15
CA VAL A 231 -11.77 17.03 -3.37
C VAL A 231 -11.00 18.30 -3.71
N LEU A 232 -10.00 18.69 -2.91
CA LEU A 232 -9.33 19.99 -3.04
C LEU A 232 -8.37 20.09 -4.24
N ILE A 233 -7.68 19.00 -4.59
CA ILE A 233 -6.65 19.03 -5.64
C ILE A 233 -7.14 18.41 -6.95
N PHE A 234 -7.95 17.35 -6.86
CA PHE A 234 -8.39 16.61 -8.03
C PHE A 234 -9.86 16.86 -8.40
N SER A 235 -10.57 17.74 -7.64
CA SER A 235 -11.99 18.04 -7.84
C SER A 235 -12.88 16.79 -7.88
N GLU A 236 -12.54 15.78 -7.07
CA GLU A 236 -13.31 14.54 -6.99
C GLU A 236 -14.66 14.83 -6.31
N SER A 237 -15.75 14.34 -6.90
CA SER A 237 -17.08 14.38 -6.31
C SER A 237 -17.22 13.31 -5.24
N ILE A 238 -17.71 13.68 -4.06
CA ILE A 238 -17.98 12.72 -2.98
C ILE A 238 -19.48 12.45 -2.96
N THR A 239 -19.86 11.22 -3.29
CA THR A 239 -21.25 10.79 -3.24
C THR A 239 -21.64 10.40 -1.80
N LEU A 240 -22.95 10.50 -1.48
CA LEU A 240 -23.46 10.07 -0.18
C LEU A 240 -23.14 8.58 0.08
N LEU A 241 -23.21 7.79 -0.96
CA LEU A 241 -22.96 6.35 -0.88
C LEU A 241 -21.47 6.04 -0.64
N PHE A 242 -20.53 6.84 -1.24
CA PHE A 242 -19.11 6.75 -0.86
C PHE A 242 -18.93 6.98 0.65
N LEU A 243 -19.59 8.02 1.20
CA LEU A 243 -19.51 8.31 2.63
C LEU A 243 -20.06 7.17 3.49
N LEU A 244 -21.19 6.58 3.11
CA LEU A 244 -21.78 5.43 3.82
C LEU A 244 -20.84 4.21 3.77
N GLY A 245 -20.30 3.88 2.60
CA GLY A 245 -19.34 2.78 2.46
C GLY A 245 -18.05 3.04 3.24
N ALA A 246 -17.51 4.26 3.19
CA ALA A 246 -16.32 4.65 3.96
C ALA A 246 -16.55 4.55 5.47
N LEU A 247 -17.70 5.00 5.97
CA LEU A 247 -18.07 4.88 7.38
C LEU A 247 -18.16 3.43 7.84
N LEU A 248 -18.77 2.54 7.04
CA LEU A 248 -18.84 1.11 7.37
C LEU A 248 -17.46 0.47 7.44
N ILE A 249 -16.57 0.79 6.50
CA ILE A 249 -15.20 0.27 6.46
C ILE A 249 -14.41 0.76 7.68
N ILE A 250 -14.46 2.06 7.99
CA ILE A 250 -13.75 2.66 9.11
C ILE A 250 -14.28 2.11 10.44
N PHE A 251 -15.60 2.08 10.62
CA PHE A 251 -16.24 1.52 11.80
C PHE A 251 -15.82 0.07 12.04
N SER A 252 -15.93 -0.75 11.01
CA SER A 252 -15.52 -2.15 11.06
C SER A 252 -14.03 -2.30 11.44
N GLY A 253 -13.15 -1.52 10.83
CA GLY A 253 -11.71 -1.53 11.14
C GLY A 253 -11.41 -1.14 12.59
N ILE A 254 -12.10 -0.13 13.13
CA ILE A 254 -11.94 0.29 14.54
C ILE A 254 -12.43 -0.80 15.49
N GLN A 255 -13.59 -1.41 15.22
CA GLN A 255 -14.11 -2.48 16.08
C GLN A 255 -13.19 -3.71 16.08
N LEU A 256 -12.64 -4.07 14.91
CA LEU A 256 -11.64 -5.15 14.80
C LEU A 256 -10.38 -4.87 15.66
N SER A 257 -9.94 -3.61 15.75
CA SER A 257 -8.77 -3.26 16.57
C SER A 257 -9.04 -3.37 18.07
N LYS A 258 -10.30 -3.18 18.51
CA LYS A 258 -10.69 -3.28 19.93
C LYS A 258 -10.85 -4.72 20.40
N LEU A 259 -11.17 -5.63 19.48
CA LEU A 259 -11.36 -7.06 19.80
C LEU A 259 -10.04 -7.84 19.92
N ASN A 260 -8.96 -7.36 19.30
CA ASN A 260 -7.67 -8.07 19.21
C ASN A 260 -6.54 -7.32 19.91
#